data_c5cc9d6a5e049f4d54ab235ba67ded40
#
_entry.id   c5cc9d6a5e049f4d54ab235ba67ded40
#
_cell.length_a   1.000
_cell.length_b   1.000
_cell.length_c   1.000
_cell.angle_alpha   90.00
_cell.angle_beta   90.00
_cell.angle_gamma   90.00
#
_symmetry.space_group_name_H-M   'P 1'
#
loop_
_entity.id
_entity.type
_entity.pdbx_description
1 polymer ?
#
loop_
_entity_poly.entity_id
_entity_poly.type
_entity_poly.pdbx_seq_one_letter_code
_entity_poly.pdbx_strand_id
1 'polypeptide(L)'
;METKQLGTTEQDLALAGELLRQGQLVAFPTETVYGLGADALNETAVAQIYAAKGRPSDNPLIVHVAEKADIAPLVREIPEKAKKLFDRFFPGPLTVILPKSDKIGKVVSGGLDTVAVRMPENPVAHRLLQLAGVPVAAPSANTSGLPSPTRAKYVQEDMNGKIAAIVDGGDCAYGVESTVITLATPTPTLLRPGAVTKEMLEAEIGPIAVAPAVLEKMADGETAASPGMKYKHYAPKAQVILVNGDSAAYAAFVNSQPGCYALCYEEDRVTVPKVPYGKATDDLSQARELFDALRRLDELGAKKVYARMPRKTGVGMAVYNRLIRAAAFRILDLTRPFLIGVTGPTGAGKGYVCRLLAQAGLHPVDCDRVYGQLTVPGAPLLQDLSLIHISE
;
A
#
# COMPACT_ATOMS: atom_id res chain seq x y z
N MET A 1 -12.75 -24.31 -14.75
CA MET A 1 -11.40 -24.47 -15.37
C MET A 1 -10.50 -25.09 -14.33
N GLU A 2 -9.63 -26.03 -14.72
CA GLU A 2 -8.59 -26.55 -13.82
C GLU A 2 -7.38 -25.63 -13.90
N THR A 3 -6.86 -25.17 -12.75
CA THR A 3 -5.66 -24.33 -12.68
C THR A 3 -4.43 -25.22 -12.51
N LYS A 4 -3.50 -25.19 -13.47
CA LYS A 4 -2.26 -25.97 -13.43
C LYS A 4 -1.32 -25.41 -12.37
N GLN A 5 -0.68 -26.29 -11.60
CA GLN A 5 0.43 -25.95 -10.71
C GLN A 5 1.74 -26.24 -11.42
N LEU A 6 2.54 -25.21 -11.67
CA LEU A 6 3.80 -25.29 -12.39
C LEU A 6 4.95 -24.95 -11.43
N GLY A 7 6.07 -25.61 -11.62
CA GLY A 7 7.32 -25.30 -10.94
C GLY A 7 8.16 -24.25 -11.70
N THR A 8 9.47 -24.27 -11.44
CA THR A 8 10.43 -23.34 -12.05
C THR A 8 11.35 -24.01 -13.08
N THR A 9 10.99 -25.22 -13.53
CA THR A 9 11.76 -25.90 -14.58
C THR A 9 11.59 -25.17 -15.90
N GLU A 10 12.55 -25.32 -16.81
CA GLU A 10 12.48 -24.71 -18.15
C GLU A 10 11.20 -25.13 -18.91
N GLN A 11 10.78 -26.39 -18.73
CA GLN A 11 9.54 -26.90 -19.34
C GLN A 11 8.29 -26.23 -18.78
N ASP A 12 8.22 -26.06 -17.45
CA ASP A 12 7.10 -25.39 -16.79
C ASP A 12 7.01 -23.93 -17.22
N LEU A 13 8.16 -23.24 -17.27
CA LEU A 13 8.20 -21.83 -17.68
C LEU A 13 7.89 -21.67 -19.19
N ALA A 14 8.30 -22.60 -20.02
CA ALA A 14 7.94 -22.61 -21.44
C ALA A 14 6.44 -22.82 -21.63
N LEU A 15 5.82 -23.73 -20.86
CA LEU A 15 4.37 -23.92 -20.87
C LEU A 15 3.65 -22.65 -20.38
N ALA A 16 4.11 -22.03 -19.30
CA ALA A 16 3.54 -20.79 -18.79
C ALA A 16 3.62 -19.65 -19.83
N GLY A 17 4.77 -19.51 -20.52
CA GLY A 17 4.96 -18.56 -21.60
C GLY A 17 4.03 -18.80 -22.78
N GLU A 18 3.82 -20.07 -23.16
CA GLU A 18 2.89 -20.45 -24.22
C GLU A 18 1.44 -20.11 -23.85
N LEU A 19 1.03 -20.38 -22.61
CA LEU A 19 -0.30 -20.01 -22.11
C LEU A 19 -0.54 -18.49 -22.20
N LEU A 20 0.47 -17.68 -21.86
CA LEU A 20 0.39 -16.22 -22.01
C LEU A 20 0.20 -15.80 -23.46
N ARG A 21 0.99 -16.36 -24.41
CA ARG A 21 0.83 -16.09 -25.85
C ARG A 21 -0.56 -16.48 -26.39
N GLN A 22 -1.14 -17.54 -25.83
CA GLN A 22 -2.51 -17.99 -26.18
C GLN A 22 -3.60 -17.10 -25.55
N GLY A 23 -3.25 -16.02 -24.88
CA GLY A 23 -4.20 -15.11 -24.23
C GLY A 23 -4.78 -15.65 -22.93
N GLN A 24 -4.12 -16.63 -22.30
CA GLN A 24 -4.55 -17.20 -21.03
C GLN A 24 -3.88 -16.47 -19.86
N LEU A 25 -4.50 -16.57 -18.67
CA LEU A 25 -3.95 -15.96 -17.46
C LEU A 25 -2.99 -16.90 -16.74
N VAL A 26 -1.81 -16.39 -16.38
CA VAL A 26 -0.81 -17.10 -15.60
C VAL A 26 -0.38 -16.24 -14.41
N ALA A 27 -0.44 -16.79 -13.20
CA ALA A 27 0.16 -16.15 -12.04
C ALA A 27 1.63 -16.59 -11.89
N PHE A 28 2.50 -15.63 -11.55
CA PHE A 28 3.95 -15.88 -11.44
C PHE A 28 4.58 -15.04 -10.33
N PRO A 29 5.66 -15.53 -9.70
CA PRO A 29 6.39 -14.79 -8.68
C PRO A 29 7.15 -13.62 -9.27
N THR A 30 7.27 -12.53 -8.50
CA THR A 30 8.27 -11.50 -8.71
C THR A 30 9.04 -11.29 -7.41
N GLU A 31 10.06 -10.44 -7.41
CA GLU A 31 10.77 -10.07 -6.18
C GLU A 31 9.88 -9.29 -5.21
N THR A 32 8.79 -8.69 -5.69
CA THR A 32 7.86 -7.86 -4.90
C THR A 32 6.67 -8.66 -4.37
N VAL A 33 5.76 -9.06 -5.26
CA VAL A 33 4.57 -9.87 -4.98
C VAL A 33 4.28 -10.75 -6.21
N TYR A 34 3.44 -11.78 -6.07
CA TYR A 34 2.97 -12.54 -7.22
C TYR A 34 2.12 -11.68 -8.15
N GLY A 35 2.42 -11.72 -9.45
CA GLY A 35 1.68 -11.05 -10.51
C GLY A 35 0.70 -11.98 -11.21
N LEU A 36 -0.47 -11.45 -11.62
CA LEU A 36 -1.41 -12.14 -12.50
C LEU A 36 -1.25 -11.61 -13.91
N GLY A 37 -0.57 -12.39 -14.77
CA GLY A 37 -0.15 -11.99 -16.11
C GLY A 37 -1.15 -12.30 -17.21
N ALA A 38 -1.20 -11.41 -18.18
CA ALA A 38 -1.80 -11.61 -19.50
C ALA A 38 -0.95 -10.89 -20.56
N ASP A 39 -1.01 -11.33 -21.82
CA ASP A 39 -0.41 -10.60 -22.95
C ASP A 39 -1.00 -9.18 -23.00
N ALA A 40 -0.12 -8.18 -22.79
CA ALA A 40 -0.50 -6.76 -22.74
C ALA A 40 -1.01 -6.20 -24.08
N LEU A 41 -0.71 -6.87 -25.19
CA LEU A 41 -1.16 -6.48 -26.53
C LEU A 41 -2.50 -7.14 -26.92
N ASN A 42 -3.01 -8.05 -26.10
CA ASN A 42 -4.29 -8.72 -26.28
C ASN A 42 -5.34 -8.18 -25.28
N GLU A 43 -6.15 -7.21 -25.70
CA GLU A 43 -7.16 -6.58 -24.84
C GLU A 43 -8.18 -7.59 -24.27
N THR A 44 -8.49 -8.65 -24.98
CA THR A 44 -9.39 -9.72 -24.51
C THR A 44 -8.74 -10.48 -23.34
N ALA A 45 -7.45 -10.81 -23.44
CA ALA A 45 -6.70 -11.45 -22.37
C ALA A 45 -6.58 -10.53 -21.15
N VAL A 46 -6.29 -9.25 -21.36
CA VAL A 46 -6.20 -8.25 -20.28
C VAL A 46 -7.55 -8.07 -19.57
N ALA A 47 -8.66 -8.07 -20.31
CA ALA A 47 -10.01 -7.98 -19.73
C ALA A 47 -10.30 -9.14 -18.75
N GLN A 48 -9.78 -10.35 -19.03
CA GLN A 48 -9.93 -11.49 -18.13
C GLN A 48 -9.24 -11.28 -16.76
N ILE A 49 -8.16 -10.48 -16.69
CA ILE A 49 -7.53 -10.12 -15.40
C ILE A 49 -8.55 -9.46 -14.48
N TYR A 50 -9.28 -8.48 -14.98
CA TYR A 50 -10.28 -7.76 -14.19
C TYR A 50 -11.42 -8.70 -13.75
N ALA A 51 -11.88 -9.58 -14.64
CA ALA A 51 -12.91 -10.58 -14.33
C ALA A 51 -12.43 -11.57 -13.23
N ALA A 52 -11.23 -12.14 -13.38
CA ALA A 52 -10.68 -13.10 -12.43
C ALA A 52 -10.49 -12.51 -11.03
N LYS A 53 -10.10 -11.23 -10.95
CA LYS A 53 -9.88 -10.50 -9.69
C LYS A 53 -11.15 -9.91 -9.08
N GLY A 54 -12.25 -9.78 -9.84
CA GLY A 54 -13.39 -8.95 -9.44
C GLY A 54 -13.02 -7.47 -9.29
N ARG A 55 -12.17 -6.94 -10.19
CA ARG A 55 -11.61 -5.58 -10.13
C ARG A 55 -12.27 -4.69 -11.19
N PRO A 56 -12.59 -3.41 -10.87
CA PRO A 56 -13.00 -2.44 -11.87
C PRO A 56 -11.92 -2.19 -12.92
N SER A 57 -12.32 -2.00 -14.18
CA SER A 57 -11.40 -1.83 -15.32
C SER A 57 -10.84 -0.41 -15.49
N ASP A 58 -11.26 0.55 -14.68
CA ASP A 58 -10.79 1.93 -14.68
C ASP A 58 -9.43 2.14 -13.96
N ASN A 59 -8.79 1.05 -13.54
CA ASN A 59 -7.55 1.07 -12.77
C ASN A 59 -6.42 0.46 -13.63
N PRO A 60 -5.44 1.25 -14.12
CA PRO A 60 -4.44 0.81 -15.08
C PRO A 60 -3.59 -0.36 -14.55
N LEU A 61 -2.94 -1.08 -15.49
CA LEU A 61 -2.07 -2.20 -15.19
C LEU A 61 -0.60 -1.84 -15.48
N ILE A 62 0.31 -2.55 -14.82
CA ILE A 62 1.75 -2.45 -15.06
C ILE A 62 2.15 -3.46 -16.12
N VAL A 63 2.83 -3.01 -17.16
CA VAL A 63 3.37 -3.87 -18.23
C VAL A 63 4.79 -4.29 -17.86
N HIS A 64 5.01 -5.59 -17.78
CA HIS A 64 6.29 -6.20 -17.46
C HIS A 64 6.99 -6.62 -18.74
N VAL A 65 8.29 -6.34 -18.84
CA VAL A 65 9.14 -6.64 -19.97
C VAL A 65 10.33 -7.49 -19.55
N ALA A 66 10.87 -8.28 -20.48
CA ALA A 66 12.07 -9.08 -20.24
C ALA A 66 13.35 -8.24 -20.37
N GLU A 67 13.40 -7.34 -21.36
CA GLU A 67 14.60 -6.55 -21.67
C GLU A 67 14.25 -5.05 -21.74
N LYS A 68 15.27 -4.19 -21.49
CA LYS A 68 15.09 -2.73 -21.61
C LYS A 68 14.67 -2.31 -23.05
N ALA A 69 15.12 -3.05 -24.05
CA ALA A 69 14.78 -2.79 -25.44
C ALA A 69 13.28 -2.95 -25.73
N ASP A 70 12.58 -3.82 -24.96
CA ASP A 70 11.16 -4.07 -25.13
C ASP A 70 10.28 -2.88 -24.70
N ILE A 71 10.86 -1.89 -24.00
CA ILE A 71 10.14 -0.70 -23.54
C ILE A 71 9.85 0.26 -24.69
N ALA A 72 10.82 0.46 -25.60
CA ALA A 72 10.71 1.47 -26.66
C ALA A 72 9.44 1.33 -27.53
N PRO A 73 8.99 0.14 -27.91
CA PRO A 73 7.74 -0.02 -28.67
C PRO A 73 6.46 0.33 -27.90
N LEU A 74 6.51 0.38 -26.56
CA LEU A 74 5.34 0.57 -25.68
C LEU A 74 5.08 2.02 -25.32
N VAL A 75 6.09 2.89 -25.52
CA VAL A 75 6.07 4.31 -25.12
C VAL A 75 6.31 5.21 -26.32
N ARG A 76 5.88 6.47 -26.23
CA ARG A 76 6.15 7.46 -27.29
C ARG A 76 7.61 7.92 -27.29
N GLU A 77 8.18 8.07 -26.10
CA GLU A 77 9.58 8.49 -25.92
C GLU A 77 10.12 7.98 -24.57
N ILE A 78 11.43 7.89 -24.47
CA ILE A 78 12.15 7.57 -23.24
C ILE A 78 13.03 8.79 -22.89
N PRO A 79 12.55 9.68 -21.99
CA PRO A 79 13.30 10.86 -21.58
C PRO A 79 14.56 10.48 -20.77
N GLU A 80 15.55 11.40 -20.72
CA GLU A 80 16.81 11.16 -20.02
C GLU A 80 16.64 10.73 -18.55
N LYS A 81 15.66 11.30 -17.85
CA LYS A 81 15.36 10.86 -16.47
C LYS A 81 14.92 9.39 -16.41
N ALA A 82 14.15 8.93 -17.41
CA ALA A 82 13.75 7.52 -17.48
C ALA A 82 14.96 6.61 -17.76
N LYS A 83 15.86 7.00 -18.67
CA LYS A 83 17.08 6.24 -18.95
C LYS A 83 17.92 6.05 -17.69
N LYS A 84 18.17 7.13 -16.92
CA LYS A 84 18.90 7.06 -15.64
C LYS A 84 18.24 6.10 -14.66
N LEU A 85 16.91 6.15 -14.51
CA LEU A 85 16.17 5.25 -13.64
C LEU A 85 16.25 3.80 -14.12
N PHE A 86 16.16 3.54 -15.43
CA PHE A 86 16.29 2.20 -16.00
C PHE A 86 17.72 1.66 -15.83
N ASP A 87 18.73 2.49 -15.99
CA ASP A 87 20.12 2.08 -15.83
C ASP A 87 20.45 1.72 -14.39
N ARG A 88 19.85 2.44 -13.44
CA ARG A 88 20.11 2.23 -12.02
C ARG A 88 19.25 1.14 -11.38
N PHE A 89 17.98 0.99 -11.79
CA PHE A 89 16.99 0.20 -11.06
C PHE A 89 16.30 -0.90 -11.90
N PHE A 90 16.64 -1.07 -13.17
CA PHE A 90 16.14 -2.18 -13.99
C PHE A 90 17.26 -3.17 -14.30
N PRO A 91 17.05 -4.49 -14.06
CA PRO A 91 15.82 -5.06 -13.47
C PRO A 91 15.67 -4.72 -11.99
N GLY A 92 14.40 -4.61 -11.50
CA GLY A 92 14.16 -4.36 -10.08
C GLY A 92 12.75 -3.89 -9.72
N PRO A 93 12.56 -3.52 -8.43
CA PRO A 93 11.25 -3.20 -7.86
C PRO A 93 10.80 -1.75 -8.14
N LEU A 94 11.10 -1.24 -9.35
CA LEU A 94 10.68 0.09 -9.82
C LEU A 94 9.72 -0.05 -11.00
N THR A 95 8.71 0.80 -11.02
CA THR A 95 7.76 1.00 -12.14
C THR A 95 7.80 2.45 -12.55
N VAL A 96 7.99 2.72 -13.84
CA VAL A 96 8.02 4.08 -14.39
C VAL A 96 6.83 4.27 -15.31
N ILE A 97 6.09 5.37 -15.13
CA ILE A 97 4.96 5.73 -15.98
C ILE A 97 5.42 6.76 -17.00
N LEU A 98 5.16 6.44 -18.28
CA LEU A 98 5.52 7.24 -19.44
C LEU A 98 4.32 7.41 -20.38
N PRO A 99 4.31 8.40 -21.31
CA PRO A 99 3.31 8.50 -22.36
C PRO A 99 3.31 7.22 -23.21
N LYS A 100 2.14 6.59 -23.36
CA LYS A 100 1.99 5.32 -24.08
C LYS A 100 2.07 5.49 -25.60
N SER A 101 2.58 4.48 -26.31
CA SER A 101 2.41 4.34 -27.74
C SER A 101 1.01 3.84 -28.10
N ASP A 102 0.69 3.86 -29.39
CA ASP A 102 -0.61 3.34 -29.89
C ASP A 102 -0.72 1.82 -29.80
N LYS A 103 0.37 1.10 -29.53
CA LYS A 103 0.35 -0.36 -29.28
C LYS A 103 -0.33 -0.73 -27.98
N ILE A 104 -0.37 0.17 -27.01
CA ILE A 104 -1.00 -0.08 -25.69
C ILE A 104 -2.47 0.30 -25.76
N GLY A 105 -3.31 -0.72 -25.63
CA GLY A 105 -4.77 -0.60 -25.63
C GLY A 105 -5.33 0.15 -24.42
N LYS A 106 -6.59 0.55 -24.53
CA LYS A 106 -7.29 1.28 -23.47
C LYS A 106 -7.53 0.43 -22.23
N VAL A 107 -7.69 -0.88 -22.38
CA VAL A 107 -7.93 -1.80 -21.27
C VAL A 107 -6.71 -1.87 -20.34
N VAL A 108 -5.49 -1.92 -20.90
CA VAL A 108 -4.24 -1.90 -20.12
C VAL A 108 -4.04 -0.56 -19.40
N SER A 109 -4.26 0.54 -20.14
CA SER A 109 -4.02 1.89 -19.62
C SER A 109 -5.16 2.41 -18.71
N GLY A 110 -6.27 1.66 -18.56
CA GLY A 110 -7.44 2.16 -17.84
C GLY A 110 -8.04 3.42 -18.46
N GLY A 111 -7.85 3.60 -19.78
CA GLY A 111 -8.27 4.80 -20.52
C GLY A 111 -7.31 5.99 -20.47
N LEU A 112 -6.18 5.87 -19.76
CA LEU A 112 -5.17 6.93 -19.66
C LEU A 112 -4.27 6.97 -20.91
N ASP A 113 -3.62 8.13 -21.18
CA ASP A 113 -2.61 8.32 -22.23
C ASP A 113 -1.20 7.90 -21.80
N THR A 114 -1.11 7.13 -20.71
CA THR A 114 0.15 6.68 -20.12
C THR A 114 0.17 5.17 -19.98
N VAL A 115 1.40 4.61 -19.89
CA VAL A 115 1.64 3.20 -19.56
C VAL A 115 2.68 3.13 -18.45
N ALA A 116 2.46 2.21 -17.52
CA ALA A 116 3.39 1.87 -16.46
C ALA A 116 4.25 0.69 -16.93
N VAL A 117 5.57 0.82 -16.93
CA VAL A 117 6.50 -0.23 -17.37
C VAL A 117 7.42 -0.66 -16.23
N ARG A 118 7.73 -1.94 -16.18
CA ARG A 118 8.63 -2.54 -15.20
C ARG A 118 9.40 -3.70 -15.79
N MET A 119 10.66 -3.87 -15.36
CA MET A 119 11.48 -5.05 -15.63
C MET A 119 11.81 -5.71 -14.29
N PRO A 120 11.16 -6.85 -13.93
CA PRO A 120 11.36 -7.49 -12.63
C PRO A 120 12.74 -8.18 -12.56
N GLU A 121 13.36 -8.17 -11.36
CA GLU A 121 14.66 -8.83 -11.15
C GLU A 121 14.55 -10.31 -10.76
N ASN A 122 13.35 -10.78 -10.42
CA ASN A 122 13.16 -12.19 -10.05
C ASN A 122 13.49 -13.10 -11.24
N PRO A 123 14.42 -14.07 -11.11
CA PRO A 123 14.88 -14.89 -12.24
C PRO A 123 13.77 -15.73 -12.87
N VAL A 124 12.78 -16.18 -12.09
CA VAL A 124 11.63 -16.94 -12.60
C VAL A 124 10.75 -16.04 -13.47
N ALA A 125 10.42 -14.83 -12.97
CA ALA A 125 9.67 -13.85 -13.74
C ALA A 125 10.42 -13.46 -15.03
N HIS A 126 11.69 -13.15 -14.92
CA HIS A 126 12.52 -12.74 -16.05
C HIS A 126 12.55 -13.85 -17.14
N ARG A 127 12.82 -15.10 -16.74
CA ARG A 127 12.84 -16.22 -17.68
C ARG A 127 11.47 -16.49 -18.31
N LEU A 128 10.40 -16.41 -17.53
CA LEU A 128 9.03 -16.54 -18.04
C LEU A 128 8.73 -15.47 -19.10
N LEU A 129 9.08 -14.20 -18.84
CA LEU A 129 8.87 -13.10 -19.78
C LEU A 129 9.67 -13.28 -21.07
N GLN A 130 10.91 -13.78 -21.00
CA GLN A 130 11.71 -14.13 -22.17
C GLN A 130 11.03 -15.24 -23.00
N LEU A 131 10.55 -16.29 -22.35
CA LEU A 131 9.88 -17.43 -23.02
C LEU A 131 8.50 -17.04 -23.54
N ALA A 132 7.80 -16.11 -22.89
CA ALA A 132 6.55 -15.56 -23.40
C ALA A 132 6.76 -14.76 -24.69
N GLY A 133 7.85 -14.01 -24.81
CA GLY A 133 8.18 -13.20 -25.99
C GLY A 133 7.18 -12.09 -26.29
N VAL A 134 6.32 -11.74 -25.32
CA VAL A 134 5.34 -10.65 -25.37
C VAL A 134 5.42 -9.83 -24.08
N PRO A 135 5.12 -8.52 -24.11
CA PRO A 135 4.97 -7.73 -22.90
C PRO A 135 3.77 -8.23 -22.09
N VAL A 136 3.92 -8.35 -20.77
CA VAL A 136 2.91 -8.95 -19.89
C VAL A 136 2.30 -7.90 -18.95
N ALA A 137 1.03 -7.62 -19.10
CA ALA A 137 0.28 -6.82 -18.14
C ALA A 137 0.01 -7.64 -16.88
N ALA A 138 0.48 -7.18 -15.71
CA ALA A 138 0.29 -7.93 -14.48
C ALA A 138 0.06 -7.02 -13.25
N PRO A 139 -1.15 -7.02 -12.68
CA PRO A 139 -1.38 -6.61 -11.29
C PRO A 139 -1.01 -7.74 -10.32
N SER A 140 -1.09 -7.50 -9.00
CA SER A 140 -0.96 -8.56 -7.99
C SER A 140 -2.00 -9.68 -8.17
N ALA A 141 -1.63 -10.94 -7.89
CA ALA A 141 -2.44 -12.13 -8.16
C ALA A 141 -3.43 -12.47 -7.03
N ASN A 142 -4.14 -11.47 -6.47
CA ASN A 142 -5.15 -11.63 -5.43
C ASN A 142 -6.54 -11.25 -5.91
N THR A 143 -7.57 -11.74 -5.24
CA THR A 143 -8.93 -11.18 -5.32
C THR A 143 -8.89 -9.71 -4.88
N SER A 144 -9.59 -8.84 -5.61
CA SER A 144 -9.57 -7.39 -5.37
C SER A 144 -9.91 -7.06 -3.91
N GLY A 145 -9.12 -6.17 -3.30
CA GLY A 145 -9.30 -5.74 -1.91
C GLY A 145 -8.50 -6.55 -0.87
N LEU A 146 -8.16 -7.80 -1.13
CA LEU A 146 -7.35 -8.63 -0.22
C LEU A 146 -5.86 -8.26 -0.25
N PRO A 147 -5.06 -8.65 0.77
CA PRO A 147 -3.61 -8.47 0.78
C PRO A 147 -2.95 -9.15 -0.41
N SER A 148 -1.98 -8.49 -1.04
CA SER A 148 -1.25 -9.03 -2.20
C SER A 148 -0.50 -10.30 -1.82
N PRO A 149 -0.50 -11.34 -2.68
CA PRO A 149 0.13 -12.62 -2.37
C PRO A 149 1.66 -12.53 -2.49
N THR A 150 2.35 -12.96 -1.44
CA THR A 150 3.80 -13.10 -1.39
C THR A 150 4.26 -14.55 -1.46
N ARG A 151 3.30 -15.47 -1.51
CA ARG A 151 3.49 -16.93 -1.60
C ARG A 151 2.47 -17.55 -2.54
N ALA A 152 2.85 -18.63 -3.21
CA ALA A 152 1.97 -19.35 -4.14
C ALA A 152 0.69 -19.84 -3.49
N LYS A 153 0.72 -20.26 -2.19
CA LYS A 153 -0.48 -20.70 -1.47
C LYS A 153 -1.61 -19.67 -1.48
N TYR A 154 -1.29 -18.39 -1.34
CA TYR A 154 -2.30 -17.31 -1.36
C TYR A 154 -2.86 -17.05 -2.76
N VAL A 155 -2.02 -17.25 -3.80
CA VAL A 155 -2.50 -17.23 -5.19
C VAL A 155 -3.45 -18.39 -5.43
N GLN A 156 -3.13 -19.57 -4.92
CA GLN A 156 -3.98 -20.76 -5.00
C GLN A 156 -5.34 -20.52 -4.34
N GLU A 157 -5.36 -19.92 -3.14
CA GLU A 157 -6.59 -19.60 -2.43
C GLU A 157 -7.48 -18.63 -3.21
N ASP A 158 -6.89 -17.62 -3.83
CA ASP A 158 -7.62 -16.52 -4.48
C ASP A 158 -7.99 -16.84 -5.94
N MET A 159 -7.16 -17.57 -6.70
CA MET A 159 -7.20 -17.70 -8.15
C MET A 159 -7.45 -19.12 -8.67
N ASN A 160 -7.44 -20.14 -7.82
CA ASN A 160 -7.73 -21.51 -8.25
C ASN A 160 -9.09 -21.60 -8.95
N GLY A 161 -9.14 -22.30 -10.09
CA GLY A 161 -10.35 -22.43 -10.91
C GLY A 161 -10.69 -21.22 -11.80
N LYS A 162 -9.95 -20.10 -11.67
CA LYS A 162 -10.18 -18.85 -12.42
C LYS A 162 -9.14 -18.56 -13.48
N ILE A 163 -7.95 -19.17 -13.39
CA ILE A 163 -6.79 -18.91 -14.25
C ILE A 163 -6.16 -20.21 -14.75
N ALA A 164 -5.39 -20.15 -15.83
CA ALA A 164 -4.84 -21.32 -16.48
C ALA A 164 -3.71 -21.98 -15.67
N ALA A 165 -2.82 -21.19 -15.08
CA ALA A 165 -1.69 -21.73 -14.33
C ALA A 165 -1.19 -20.80 -13.22
N ILE A 166 -0.53 -21.41 -12.24
CA ILE A 166 0.25 -20.74 -11.18
C ILE A 166 1.67 -21.30 -11.23
N VAL A 167 2.65 -20.42 -11.39
CA VAL A 167 4.07 -20.79 -11.27
C VAL A 167 4.49 -20.56 -9.83
N ASP A 168 4.86 -21.63 -9.12
CA ASP A 168 5.39 -21.53 -7.77
C ASP A 168 6.91 -21.35 -7.81
N GLY A 169 7.39 -20.16 -7.52
CA GLY A 169 8.81 -19.83 -7.42
C GLY A 169 9.23 -19.38 -6.02
N GLY A 170 8.47 -19.77 -4.99
CA GLY A 170 8.78 -19.48 -3.59
C GLY A 170 8.35 -18.11 -3.12
N ASP A 171 8.88 -17.67 -1.99
CA ASP A 171 8.52 -16.44 -1.29
C ASP A 171 9.13 -15.20 -1.98
N CYS A 172 8.37 -14.10 -2.02
CA CYS A 172 8.85 -12.84 -2.58
C CYS A 172 9.84 -12.13 -1.64
N ALA A 173 10.92 -11.58 -2.20
CA ALA A 173 12.02 -10.99 -1.42
C ALA A 173 11.64 -9.69 -0.70
N TYR A 174 10.85 -8.80 -1.34
CA TYR A 174 10.47 -7.50 -0.78
C TYR A 174 9.11 -7.48 -0.08
N GLY A 175 8.17 -8.29 -0.52
CA GLY A 175 6.86 -8.47 0.13
C GLY A 175 5.85 -7.33 -0.04
N VAL A 176 6.25 -6.19 -0.60
CA VAL A 176 5.37 -5.08 -1.01
C VAL A 176 5.55 -4.79 -2.50
N GLU A 177 4.52 -4.25 -3.15
CA GLU A 177 4.58 -3.95 -4.58
C GLU A 177 5.65 -2.92 -4.91
N SER A 178 6.05 -2.88 -6.19
CA SER A 178 7.06 -1.95 -6.73
C SER A 178 6.76 -0.48 -6.42
N THR A 179 7.81 0.30 -6.27
CA THR A 179 7.73 1.77 -6.32
C THR A 179 7.15 2.21 -7.66
N VAL A 180 6.26 3.19 -7.67
CA VAL A 180 5.69 3.76 -8.91
C VAL A 180 5.98 5.25 -8.95
N ILE A 181 6.68 5.68 -10.00
CA ILE A 181 6.94 7.09 -10.30
C ILE A 181 6.39 7.44 -11.68
N THR A 182 5.76 8.61 -11.81
CA THR A 182 5.38 9.13 -13.13
C THR A 182 6.38 10.18 -13.60
N LEU A 183 6.77 10.05 -14.86
CA LEU A 183 7.54 11.05 -15.61
C LEU A 183 6.68 11.68 -16.73
N ALA A 184 5.40 11.36 -16.81
CA ALA A 184 4.46 11.93 -17.76
C ALA A 184 3.88 13.29 -17.30
N THR A 185 4.38 13.83 -16.20
CA THR A 185 4.02 15.15 -15.64
C THR A 185 5.25 16.06 -15.63
N PRO A 186 5.09 17.40 -15.62
CA PRO A 186 6.22 18.33 -15.61
C PRO A 186 7.21 18.09 -14.45
N THR A 187 6.69 17.74 -13.28
CA THR A 187 7.49 17.33 -12.11
C THR A 187 7.37 15.83 -11.92
N PRO A 188 8.49 15.07 -11.89
CA PRO A 188 8.46 13.66 -11.54
C PRO A 188 7.75 13.46 -10.21
N THR A 189 6.79 12.54 -10.15
CA THR A 189 5.94 12.38 -8.95
C THR A 189 5.87 10.92 -8.52
N LEU A 190 6.19 10.67 -7.25
CA LEU A 190 6.02 9.37 -6.60
C LEU A 190 4.52 9.13 -6.34
N LEU A 191 3.97 8.07 -6.97
CA LEU A 191 2.56 7.69 -6.84
C LEU A 191 2.35 6.54 -5.88
N ARG A 192 3.36 5.67 -5.70
CA ARG A 192 3.33 4.54 -4.77
C ARG A 192 4.73 4.28 -4.23
N PRO A 193 4.97 4.34 -2.92
CA PRO A 193 6.25 3.99 -2.33
C PRO A 193 6.46 2.48 -2.33
N GLY A 194 7.73 2.05 -2.44
CA GLY A 194 8.17 0.66 -2.44
C GLY A 194 9.61 0.54 -1.95
N ALA A 195 10.30 -0.55 -2.34
CA ALA A 195 11.69 -0.80 -1.94
C ALA A 195 12.69 0.19 -2.56
N VAL A 196 12.41 0.74 -3.75
CA VAL A 196 13.14 1.90 -4.27
C VAL A 196 12.55 3.15 -3.62
N THR A 197 13.31 3.78 -2.73
CA THR A 197 12.81 4.88 -1.90
C THR A 197 12.81 6.22 -2.64
N LYS A 198 12.11 7.21 -2.07
CA LYS A 198 12.10 8.58 -2.58
C LYS A 198 13.52 9.14 -2.68
N GLU A 199 14.32 8.93 -1.64
CA GLU A 199 15.70 9.41 -1.54
C GLU A 199 16.59 8.79 -2.61
N MET A 200 16.40 7.50 -2.92
CA MET A 200 17.12 6.82 -4.00
C MET A 200 16.77 7.39 -5.38
N LEU A 201 15.49 7.70 -5.61
CA LEU A 201 15.04 8.32 -6.86
C LEU A 201 15.60 9.74 -7.00
N GLU A 202 15.56 10.54 -5.93
CA GLU A 202 16.07 11.91 -5.92
C GLU A 202 17.58 11.97 -6.14
N ALA A 203 18.33 10.97 -5.68
CA ALA A 203 19.77 10.87 -5.95
C ALA A 203 20.09 10.72 -7.44
N GLU A 204 19.20 10.09 -8.23
CA GLU A 204 19.44 9.84 -9.66
C GLU A 204 18.89 10.95 -10.57
N ILE A 205 17.70 11.49 -10.25
CA ILE A 205 16.99 12.39 -11.17
C ILE A 205 16.69 13.78 -10.58
N GLY A 206 17.18 14.08 -9.38
CA GLY A 206 16.89 15.31 -8.65
C GLY A 206 15.52 15.29 -7.95
N PRO A 207 15.08 16.42 -7.39
CA PRO A 207 13.88 16.51 -6.58
C PRO A 207 12.63 15.95 -7.27
N ILE A 208 11.81 15.21 -6.51
CA ILE A 208 10.53 14.67 -6.96
C ILE A 208 9.40 15.07 -6.01
N ALA A 209 8.19 15.19 -6.54
CA ALA A 209 6.98 15.35 -5.73
C ALA A 209 6.50 14.00 -5.20
N VAL A 210 5.71 14.05 -4.13
CA VAL A 210 4.97 12.89 -3.61
C VAL A 210 3.48 13.20 -3.76
N ALA A 211 2.74 12.31 -4.40
CA ALA A 211 1.31 12.50 -4.57
C ALA A 211 0.60 12.47 -3.19
N PRO A 212 -0.34 13.37 -2.91
CA PRO A 212 -1.07 13.39 -1.62
C PRO A 212 -1.68 12.03 -1.26
N ALA A 213 -2.20 11.33 -2.27
CA ALA A 213 -2.76 9.98 -2.12
C ALA A 213 -1.77 8.93 -1.58
N VAL A 214 -0.49 9.19 -1.50
CA VAL A 214 0.50 8.29 -0.86
C VAL A 214 0.27 8.20 0.65
N LEU A 215 -0.03 9.32 1.29
CA LEU A 215 -0.15 9.43 2.74
C LEU A 215 -1.60 9.68 3.21
N GLU A 216 -2.46 10.18 2.34
CA GLU A 216 -3.82 10.63 2.62
C GLU A 216 -4.85 9.82 1.82
N LYS A 217 -6.10 9.89 2.27
CA LYS A 217 -7.21 9.30 1.52
C LYS A 217 -7.49 10.16 0.29
N MET A 218 -7.63 9.54 -0.88
CA MET A 218 -8.08 10.25 -2.09
C MET A 218 -9.48 10.83 -1.91
N ALA A 219 -9.72 11.99 -2.51
CA ALA A 219 -11.06 12.56 -2.57
C ALA A 219 -11.99 11.70 -3.47
N ASP A 220 -13.30 11.75 -3.16
CA ASP A 220 -14.28 11.04 -3.96
C ASP A 220 -14.34 11.66 -5.38
N GLY A 221 -14.26 10.80 -6.41
CA GLY A 221 -14.29 11.23 -7.82
C GLY A 221 -12.92 11.40 -8.48
N GLU A 222 -11.80 11.36 -7.75
CA GLU A 222 -10.47 11.42 -8.35
C GLU A 222 -10.13 10.15 -9.16
N THR A 223 -9.42 10.34 -10.29
CA THR A 223 -8.94 9.24 -11.14
C THR A 223 -7.61 8.71 -10.63
N ALA A 224 -7.51 7.39 -10.45
CA ALA A 224 -6.27 6.75 -10.02
C ALA A 224 -5.25 6.72 -11.17
N ALA A 225 -4.12 7.39 -11.00
CA ALA A 225 -3.02 7.38 -11.95
C ALA A 225 -2.14 6.11 -11.86
N SER A 226 -2.30 5.30 -10.81
CA SER A 226 -1.59 4.03 -10.63
C SER A 226 -2.40 3.02 -9.83
N PRO A 227 -2.06 1.71 -9.92
CA PRO A 227 -2.68 0.67 -9.09
C PRO A 227 -2.53 0.95 -7.59
N GLY A 228 -3.58 0.71 -6.80
CA GLY A 228 -3.55 0.80 -5.34
C GLY A 228 -3.90 2.17 -4.76
N MET A 229 -4.36 3.15 -5.57
CA MET A 229 -4.70 4.49 -5.08
C MET A 229 -6.16 4.67 -4.66
N LYS A 230 -7.13 4.10 -5.40
CA LYS A 230 -8.55 4.52 -5.33
C LYS A 230 -9.44 3.67 -4.41
N TYR A 231 -9.28 2.35 -4.40
CA TYR A 231 -10.21 1.44 -3.73
C TYR A 231 -9.67 0.97 -2.37
N LYS A 232 -10.55 0.33 -1.55
CA LYS A 232 -10.12 -0.40 -0.36
C LYS A 232 -9.14 -1.50 -0.80
N HIS A 233 -7.91 -1.40 -0.35
CA HIS A 233 -6.83 -2.32 -0.71
C HIS A 233 -6.20 -2.93 0.53
N TYR A 234 -5.66 -4.14 0.37
CA TYR A 234 -4.84 -4.83 1.37
C TYR A 234 -5.57 -5.15 2.68
N ALA A 235 -6.90 -5.06 2.69
CA ALA A 235 -7.66 -5.18 3.92
C ALA A 235 -7.94 -6.66 4.24
N PRO A 236 -7.53 -7.16 5.41
CA PRO A 236 -8.03 -8.41 5.95
C PRO A 236 -9.53 -8.28 6.30
N LYS A 237 -10.18 -9.39 6.62
CA LYS A 237 -11.56 -9.41 7.12
C LYS A 237 -11.67 -8.70 8.48
N ALA A 238 -10.59 -8.72 9.25
CA ALA A 238 -10.48 -8.06 10.54
C ALA A 238 -10.56 -6.53 10.42
N GLN A 239 -11.09 -5.88 11.44
CA GLN A 239 -10.97 -4.43 11.62
C GLN A 239 -9.56 -4.09 12.11
N VAL A 240 -8.76 -3.45 11.26
CA VAL A 240 -7.42 -2.97 11.61
C VAL A 240 -7.47 -1.51 12.05
N ILE A 241 -6.73 -1.17 13.11
CA ILE A 241 -6.53 0.20 13.63
C ILE A 241 -5.03 0.39 13.82
N LEU A 242 -4.43 1.40 13.17
CA LEU A 242 -3.04 1.77 13.42
C LEU A 242 -2.92 2.47 14.76
N VAL A 243 -1.87 2.11 15.51
CA VAL A 243 -1.58 2.72 16.81
C VAL A 243 -0.24 3.44 16.73
N ASN A 244 -0.28 4.77 16.87
CA ASN A 244 0.89 5.62 16.97
C ASN A 244 1.28 5.77 18.44
N GLY A 245 2.52 5.45 18.78
CA GLY A 245 3.07 5.49 20.14
C GLY A 245 4.39 4.73 20.20
N ASP A 246 5.12 4.86 21.29
CA ASP A 246 6.30 4.03 21.55
C ASP A 246 5.91 2.57 21.89
N SER A 247 6.90 1.69 22.07
CA SER A 247 6.66 0.27 22.36
C SER A 247 5.93 0.05 23.67
N ALA A 248 6.23 0.86 24.70
CA ALA A 248 5.62 0.72 26.03
C ALA A 248 4.16 1.17 26.02
N ALA A 249 3.87 2.34 25.42
CA ALA A 249 2.50 2.85 25.28
C ALA A 249 1.65 1.92 24.43
N TYR A 250 2.18 1.42 23.32
CA TYR A 250 1.50 0.44 22.46
C TYR A 250 1.15 -0.83 23.25
N ALA A 251 2.15 -1.44 23.92
CA ALA A 251 1.95 -2.67 24.67
C ALA A 251 0.93 -2.48 25.81
N ALA A 252 1.04 -1.40 26.60
CA ALA A 252 0.10 -1.08 27.67
C ALA A 252 -1.33 -0.94 27.15
N PHE A 253 -1.50 -0.20 26.06
CA PHE A 253 -2.81 -0.01 25.44
C PHE A 253 -3.39 -1.34 24.92
N VAL A 254 -2.65 -2.08 24.10
CA VAL A 254 -3.15 -3.30 23.46
C VAL A 254 -3.48 -4.38 24.51
N ASN A 255 -2.65 -4.53 25.54
CA ASN A 255 -2.89 -5.48 26.63
C ASN A 255 -4.15 -5.16 27.45
N SER A 256 -4.62 -3.91 27.43
CA SER A 256 -5.89 -3.51 28.08
C SER A 256 -7.13 -3.79 27.22
N GLN A 257 -6.97 -4.23 25.96
CA GLN A 257 -8.08 -4.43 25.02
C GLN A 257 -8.50 -5.90 24.94
N PRO A 258 -9.66 -6.31 25.48
CA PRO A 258 -10.08 -7.69 25.45
C PRO A 258 -10.44 -8.15 24.02
N GLY A 259 -10.10 -9.39 23.68
CA GLY A 259 -10.53 -10.04 22.42
C GLY A 259 -9.89 -9.48 21.15
N CYS A 260 -8.80 -8.70 21.25
CA CYS A 260 -8.07 -8.19 20.11
C CYS A 260 -6.85 -9.05 19.76
N TYR A 261 -6.31 -8.79 18.56
CA TYR A 261 -4.99 -9.26 18.12
C TYR A 261 -4.05 -8.07 17.98
N ALA A 262 -2.76 -8.31 18.23
CA ALA A 262 -1.69 -7.38 17.97
C ALA A 262 -1.00 -7.71 16.64
N LEU A 263 -0.96 -6.78 15.69
CA LEU A 263 -0.06 -6.79 14.55
C LEU A 263 1.13 -5.89 14.89
N CYS A 264 2.26 -6.48 15.28
CA CYS A 264 3.32 -5.78 15.98
C CYS A 264 4.72 -6.19 15.50
N TYR A 265 5.76 -5.57 16.04
CA TYR A 265 7.13 -6.01 15.80
C TYR A 265 7.49 -7.23 16.66
N GLU A 266 8.52 -7.96 16.27
CA GLU A 266 8.99 -9.15 16.99
C GLU A 266 9.33 -8.82 18.46
N GLU A 267 9.91 -7.63 18.70
CA GLU A 267 10.40 -7.15 19.99
C GLU A 267 9.27 -6.65 20.92
N ASP A 268 8.07 -6.36 20.40
CA ASP A 268 6.98 -5.83 21.21
C ASP A 268 6.48 -6.85 22.23
N ARG A 269 6.40 -6.43 23.50
CA ARG A 269 6.02 -7.27 24.65
C ARG A 269 4.52 -7.15 24.92
N VAL A 270 3.71 -7.81 24.10
CA VAL A 270 2.26 -7.87 24.27
C VAL A 270 1.84 -9.24 24.82
N THR A 271 0.76 -9.28 25.62
CA THR A 271 0.19 -10.48 26.22
C THR A 271 -1.03 -11.01 25.46
N VAL A 272 -1.64 -10.18 24.61
CA VAL A 272 -2.72 -10.60 23.70
C VAL A 272 -2.15 -11.46 22.56
N PRO A 273 -2.99 -12.26 21.87
CA PRO A 273 -2.58 -12.97 20.68
C PRO A 273 -1.92 -12.02 19.66
N LYS A 274 -0.73 -12.39 19.16
CA LYS A 274 0.05 -11.51 18.28
C LYS A 274 0.45 -12.19 16.97
N VAL A 275 0.52 -11.37 15.93
CA VAL A 275 1.11 -11.70 14.63
C VAL A 275 2.23 -10.71 14.37
N PRO A 276 3.51 -11.11 14.47
CA PRO A 276 4.62 -10.25 14.13
C PRO A 276 4.67 -9.97 12.62
N TYR A 277 5.08 -8.75 12.25
CA TYR A 277 5.36 -8.38 10.87
C TYR A 277 6.75 -7.73 10.73
N GLY A 278 7.78 -8.40 11.24
CA GLY A 278 9.18 -7.99 11.15
C GLY A 278 9.70 -7.27 12.39
N LYS A 279 10.91 -6.72 12.28
CA LYS A 279 11.64 -6.10 13.38
C LYS A 279 11.45 -4.59 13.41
N ALA A 280 11.46 -3.99 14.60
CA ALA A 280 11.23 -2.56 14.79
C ALA A 280 12.23 -1.65 14.05
N THR A 281 13.48 -2.11 13.88
CA THR A 281 14.57 -1.35 13.25
C THR A 281 14.87 -1.75 11.80
N ASP A 282 14.12 -2.72 11.25
CA ASP A 282 14.36 -3.25 9.90
C ASP A 282 13.08 -3.13 9.04
N ASP A 283 12.97 -2.00 8.31
CA ASP A 283 11.84 -1.73 7.43
C ASP A 283 11.70 -2.74 6.28
N LEU A 284 12.79 -3.37 5.83
CA LEU A 284 12.73 -4.42 4.80
C LEU A 284 12.09 -5.69 5.35
N SER A 285 12.41 -6.07 6.60
CA SER A 285 11.74 -7.21 7.22
C SER A 285 10.24 -6.93 7.41
N GLN A 286 9.88 -5.71 7.80
CA GLN A 286 8.48 -5.29 7.93
C GLN A 286 7.75 -5.36 6.58
N ALA A 287 8.37 -4.88 5.51
CA ALA A 287 7.80 -4.94 4.17
C ALA A 287 7.56 -6.38 3.72
N ARG A 288 8.56 -7.27 3.94
CA ARG A 288 8.51 -8.68 3.56
C ARG A 288 7.37 -9.43 4.25
N GLU A 289 7.17 -9.20 5.53
CA GLU A 289 6.24 -9.96 6.34
C GLU A 289 4.81 -9.37 6.37
N LEU A 290 4.60 -8.11 5.96
CA LEU A 290 3.34 -7.40 6.15
C LEU A 290 2.13 -8.15 5.56
N PHE A 291 2.18 -8.52 4.28
CA PHE A 291 1.03 -9.13 3.62
C PHE A 291 0.77 -10.56 4.11
N ASP A 292 1.83 -11.33 4.41
CA ASP A 292 1.68 -12.62 5.05
C ASP A 292 1.04 -12.48 6.43
N ALA A 293 1.48 -11.52 7.23
CA ALA A 293 0.90 -11.27 8.55
C ALA A 293 -0.58 -10.87 8.48
N LEU A 294 -0.97 -10.04 7.50
CA LEU A 294 -2.37 -9.68 7.28
C LEU A 294 -3.22 -10.90 6.88
N ARG A 295 -2.69 -11.81 6.05
CA ARG A 295 -3.35 -13.07 5.68
C ARG A 295 -3.49 -14.00 6.87
N ARG A 296 -2.44 -14.14 7.69
CA ARG A 296 -2.46 -14.95 8.92
C ARG A 296 -3.51 -14.47 9.92
N LEU A 297 -3.77 -13.17 10.01
CA LEU A 297 -4.87 -12.65 10.85
C LEU A 297 -6.23 -13.17 10.39
N ASP A 298 -6.45 -13.32 9.08
CA ASP A 298 -7.67 -13.91 8.54
C ASP A 298 -7.77 -15.41 8.83
N GLU A 299 -6.67 -16.16 8.67
CA GLU A 299 -6.58 -17.59 9.02
C GLU A 299 -6.88 -17.84 10.52
N LEU A 300 -6.41 -16.93 11.40
CA LEU A 300 -6.65 -16.97 12.85
C LEU A 300 -8.06 -16.49 13.25
N GLY A 301 -8.87 -16.02 12.30
CA GLY A 301 -10.22 -15.53 12.56
C GLY A 301 -10.27 -14.24 13.37
N ALA A 302 -9.20 -13.42 13.34
CA ALA A 302 -9.15 -12.15 14.03
C ALA A 302 -10.32 -11.24 13.62
N LYS A 303 -10.96 -10.59 14.60
CA LYS A 303 -12.05 -9.63 14.36
C LYS A 303 -11.57 -8.18 14.50
N LYS A 304 -10.73 -7.92 15.49
CA LYS A 304 -10.18 -6.59 15.79
C LYS A 304 -8.68 -6.68 15.98
N VAL A 305 -7.95 -5.80 15.29
CA VAL A 305 -6.48 -5.81 15.26
C VAL A 305 -5.97 -4.41 15.52
N TYR A 306 -5.07 -4.30 16.47
CA TYR A 306 -4.29 -3.09 16.69
C TYR A 306 -2.91 -3.28 16.09
N ALA A 307 -2.58 -2.46 15.08
CA ALA A 307 -1.34 -2.55 14.34
C ALA A 307 -0.35 -1.48 14.79
N ARG A 308 0.87 -1.90 15.04
CA ARG A 308 1.98 -0.99 15.31
C ARG A 308 2.23 -0.09 14.09
N MET A 309 2.35 1.23 14.30
CA MET A 309 2.59 2.17 13.20
C MET A 309 4.05 2.10 12.74
N PRO A 310 4.33 1.85 11.44
CA PRO A 310 5.69 1.89 10.89
C PRO A 310 6.17 3.32 10.66
N ARG A 311 7.48 3.47 10.39
CA ARG A 311 8.07 4.75 9.99
C ARG A 311 7.48 5.24 8.67
N LYS A 312 7.45 6.58 8.49
CA LYS A 312 6.91 7.22 7.27
C LYS A 312 8.03 7.69 6.31
N THR A 313 9.23 7.13 6.44
CA THR A 313 10.42 7.46 5.64
C THR A 313 11.06 6.20 5.08
N GLY A 314 11.87 6.31 4.03
CA GLY A 314 12.53 5.17 3.41
C GLY A 314 11.54 4.07 3.01
N VAL A 315 11.94 2.81 3.20
CA VAL A 315 11.06 1.65 2.95
C VAL A 315 9.88 1.60 3.92
N GLY A 316 10.02 2.14 5.13
CA GLY A 316 8.92 2.27 6.09
C GLY A 316 7.71 3.04 5.54
N MET A 317 7.92 4.01 4.64
CA MET A 317 6.85 4.70 3.95
C MET A 317 5.99 3.73 3.11
N ALA A 318 6.59 2.71 2.50
CA ALA A 318 5.86 1.71 1.76
C ALA A 318 5.00 0.83 2.69
N VAL A 319 5.56 0.40 3.80
CA VAL A 319 4.84 -0.37 4.83
C VAL A 319 3.67 0.46 5.39
N TYR A 320 3.93 1.72 5.75
CA TYR A 320 2.88 2.64 6.22
C TYR A 320 1.76 2.80 5.18
N ASN A 321 2.11 3.04 3.92
CA ASN A 321 1.14 3.22 2.83
C ASN A 321 0.19 2.02 2.67
N ARG A 322 0.67 0.78 2.81
CA ARG A 322 -0.15 -0.44 2.74
C ARG A 322 -1.00 -0.60 4.00
N LEU A 323 -0.40 -0.40 5.15
CA LEU A 323 -1.05 -0.64 6.43
C LEU A 323 -2.14 0.40 6.74
N ILE A 324 -1.94 1.67 6.38
CA ILE A 324 -2.97 2.72 6.56
C ILE A 324 -4.21 2.43 5.69
N ARG A 325 -4.01 1.87 4.48
CA ARG A 325 -5.12 1.44 3.61
C ARG A 325 -5.83 0.20 4.16
N ALA A 326 -5.08 -0.79 4.66
CA ALA A 326 -5.64 -1.95 5.34
C ALA A 326 -6.49 -1.54 6.56
N ALA A 327 -6.07 -0.48 7.27
CA ALA A 327 -6.78 0.11 8.40
C ALA A 327 -7.92 1.07 7.99
N ALA A 328 -8.17 1.28 6.69
CA ALA A 328 -9.13 2.26 6.19
C ALA A 328 -8.92 3.66 6.82
N PHE A 329 -7.66 4.07 6.96
CA PHE A 329 -7.21 5.35 7.56
C PHE A 329 -7.58 5.53 9.03
N ARG A 330 -7.85 4.45 9.77
CA ARG A 330 -8.11 4.52 11.21
C ARG A 330 -6.80 4.54 11.98
N ILE A 331 -6.56 5.64 12.68
CA ILE A 331 -5.37 5.84 13.53
C ILE A 331 -5.82 6.14 14.96
N LEU A 332 -5.20 5.47 15.91
CA LEU A 332 -5.23 5.82 17.32
C LEU A 332 -3.86 6.43 17.67
N ASP A 333 -3.85 7.67 18.13
CA ASP A 333 -2.62 8.38 18.47
C ASP A 333 -2.44 8.44 20.00
N LEU A 334 -1.53 7.61 20.51
CA LEU A 334 -1.19 7.55 21.94
C LEU A 334 -0.15 8.60 22.33
N THR A 335 0.40 9.38 21.38
CA THR A 335 1.35 10.46 21.67
C THR A 335 0.65 11.75 22.06
N ARG A 336 -0.65 11.84 21.82
CA ARG A 336 -1.48 13.01 22.15
C ARG A 336 -2.27 12.74 23.42
N PRO A 337 -2.42 13.76 24.30
CA PRO A 337 -3.28 13.62 25.46
C PRO A 337 -4.72 13.33 25.03
N PHE A 338 -5.36 12.41 25.72
CA PHE A 338 -6.76 12.10 25.50
C PHE A 338 -7.61 13.25 26.07
N LEU A 339 -8.33 13.97 25.23
CA LEU A 339 -9.21 15.06 25.66
C LEU A 339 -10.66 14.54 25.74
N ILE A 340 -11.24 14.59 26.91
CA ILE A 340 -12.65 14.27 27.16
C ILE A 340 -13.41 15.57 27.38
N GLY A 341 -14.29 15.91 26.46
CA GLY A 341 -15.22 17.03 26.61
C GLY A 341 -16.43 16.63 27.48
N VAL A 342 -16.58 17.26 28.66
CA VAL A 342 -17.76 17.13 29.51
C VAL A 342 -18.62 18.35 29.30
N THR A 343 -19.78 18.21 28.64
CA THR A 343 -20.72 19.29 28.34
C THR A 343 -22.10 19.00 28.95
N GLY A 344 -22.92 20.01 29.04
CA GLY A 344 -24.28 19.93 29.57
C GLY A 344 -24.76 21.27 30.19
N PRO A 345 -26.08 21.48 30.43
CA PRO A 345 -26.60 22.69 31.01
C PRO A 345 -26.10 22.89 32.47
N THR A 346 -26.34 24.10 33.01
CA THR A 346 -26.04 24.40 34.42
C THR A 346 -26.83 23.43 35.31
N GLY A 347 -26.17 22.88 36.34
CA GLY A 347 -26.77 21.89 37.25
C GLY A 347 -26.73 20.44 36.79
N ALA A 348 -26.26 20.13 35.57
CA ALA A 348 -26.19 18.75 35.02
C ALA A 348 -25.16 17.84 35.67
N GLY A 349 -24.45 18.27 36.72
CA GLY A 349 -23.49 17.44 37.45
C GLY A 349 -22.09 17.34 36.81
N LYS A 350 -21.75 18.21 35.82
CA LYS A 350 -20.45 18.24 35.16
C LYS A 350 -19.28 18.25 36.16
N GLY A 351 -19.33 19.11 37.17
CA GLY A 351 -18.29 19.19 38.19
C GLY A 351 -18.12 17.92 39.04
N TYR A 352 -19.19 17.14 39.21
CA TYR A 352 -19.12 15.81 39.87
C TYR A 352 -18.36 14.81 38.97
N VAL A 353 -18.74 14.75 37.71
CA VAL A 353 -18.04 13.89 36.72
C VAL A 353 -16.57 14.25 36.60
N CYS A 354 -16.23 15.54 36.51
CA CYS A 354 -14.84 16.00 36.48
C CYS A 354 -14.06 15.60 37.73
N ARG A 355 -14.67 15.62 38.92
CA ARG A 355 -14.01 15.13 40.15
C ARG A 355 -13.75 13.63 40.13
N LEU A 356 -14.70 12.82 39.61
CA LEU A 356 -14.49 11.39 39.46
C LEU A 356 -13.38 11.08 38.45
N LEU A 357 -13.33 11.80 37.34
CA LEU A 357 -12.25 11.69 36.35
C LEU A 357 -10.90 12.07 36.93
N ALA A 358 -10.84 13.12 37.77
CA ALA A 358 -9.63 13.50 38.47
C ALA A 358 -9.14 12.41 39.46
N GLN A 359 -10.07 11.76 40.16
CA GLN A 359 -9.74 10.62 41.03
C GLN A 359 -9.22 9.40 40.23
N ALA A 360 -9.64 9.26 38.96
CA ALA A 360 -9.15 8.25 38.04
C ALA A 360 -7.82 8.65 37.34
N GLY A 361 -7.19 9.75 37.76
CA GLY A 361 -5.88 10.18 37.24
C GLY A 361 -5.93 11.09 36.02
N LEU A 362 -7.12 11.56 35.60
CA LEU A 362 -7.25 12.54 34.53
C LEU A 362 -7.08 13.98 35.08
N HIS A 363 -6.57 14.89 34.27
CA HIS A 363 -6.42 16.31 34.62
C HIS A 363 -7.61 17.11 34.08
N PRO A 364 -8.64 17.43 34.88
CA PRO A 364 -9.76 18.23 34.41
C PRO A 364 -9.34 19.68 34.21
N VAL A 365 -9.73 20.23 33.07
CA VAL A 365 -9.57 21.65 32.73
C VAL A 365 -10.96 22.29 32.70
N ASP A 366 -11.16 23.28 33.51
CA ASP A 366 -12.39 24.10 33.51
C ASP A 366 -12.23 25.20 32.48
N CYS A 367 -12.96 25.08 31.35
CA CYS A 367 -12.88 26.02 30.24
C CYS A 367 -13.32 27.44 30.64
N ASP A 368 -14.33 27.59 31.54
CA ASP A 368 -14.77 28.90 32.00
C ASP A 368 -13.68 29.60 32.85
N ARG A 369 -12.98 28.83 33.68
CA ARG A 369 -11.84 29.32 34.44
C ARG A 369 -10.67 29.71 33.53
N VAL A 370 -10.34 28.89 32.53
CA VAL A 370 -9.28 29.20 31.57
C VAL A 370 -9.66 30.44 30.76
N TYR A 371 -10.90 30.51 30.27
CA TYR A 371 -11.41 31.69 29.58
C TYR A 371 -11.30 32.94 30.42
N GLY A 372 -11.71 32.88 31.69
CA GLY A 372 -11.56 33.99 32.62
C GLY A 372 -10.13 34.47 32.83
N GLN A 373 -9.15 33.54 32.82
CA GLN A 373 -7.73 33.88 32.92
C GLN A 373 -7.18 34.52 31.62
N LEU A 374 -7.65 34.04 30.46
CA LEU A 374 -7.20 34.54 29.15
C LEU A 374 -7.84 35.88 28.77
N THR A 375 -8.95 36.26 29.41
CA THR A 375 -9.72 37.47 29.11
C THR A 375 -9.53 38.59 30.18
N VAL A 376 -8.57 38.42 31.13
CA VAL A 376 -8.25 39.54 32.04
C VAL A 376 -7.63 40.72 31.28
N PRO A 377 -7.88 41.96 31.68
CA PRO A 377 -7.24 43.12 31.04
C PRO A 377 -5.73 42.99 30.96
N GLY A 378 -5.18 43.15 29.75
CA GLY A 378 -3.74 43.03 29.49
C GLY A 378 -3.25 41.63 29.17
N ALA A 379 -4.12 40.60 29.11
CA ALA A 379 -3.74 39.28 28.64
C ALA A 379 -3.32 39.28 27.15
N PRO A 380 -2.26 38.54 26.76
CA PRO A 380 -1.79 38.50 25.36
C PRO A 380 -2.89 38.13 24.36
N LEU A 381 -3.78 37.21 24.71
CA LEU A 381 -4.90 36.80 23.85
C LEU A 381 -5.84 37.96 23.47
N LEU A 382 -6.11 38.89 24.41
CA LEU A 382 -6.94 40.06 24.12
C LEU A 382 -6.26 41.04 23.17
N GLN A 383 -4.92 41.11 23.20
CA GLN A 383 -4.15 41.92 22.24
C GLN A 383 -4.25 41.31 20.83
N ASP A 384 -4.12 40.00 20.73
CA ASP A 384 -4.25 39.27 19.44
C ASP A 384 -5.68 39.32 18.88
N LEU A 385 -6.70 39.19 19.73
CA LEU A 385 -8.10 39.29 19.34
C LEU A 385 -8.52 40.70 18.91
N SER A 386 -7.86 41.75 19.44
CA SER A 386 -8.12 43.12 19.02
C SER A 386 -7.68 43.43 17.60
N LEU A 387 -6.85 42.59 17.01
CA LEU A 387 -6.42 42.66 15.61
C LEU A 387 -7.42 41.95 14.65
N ILE A 388 -8.35 41.18 15.16
CA ILE A 388 -9.40 40.52 14.38
C ILE A 388 -10.62 41.44 14.44
N HIS A 389 -10.90 42.17 13.35
CA HIS A 389 -12.16 42.89 13.18
C HIS A 389 -13.32 41.89 13.17
N ILE A 390 -13.97 41.73 14.32
CA ILE A 390 -15.30 41.11 14.36
C ILE A 390 -16.23 42.23 13.88
N SER A 391 -16.62 42.22 12.59
CA SER A 391 -17.75 42.99 12.10
C SER A 391 -19.00 42.39 12.71
N GLU A 392 -19.80 43.21 13.37
CA GLU A 392 -21.16 42.92 13.87
C GLU A 392 -22.07 42.38 12.75
#